data_80437b602b914d976b8ae1bdc0f20e4d
#
_entry.id   80437b602b914d976b8ae1bdc0f20e4d
#
_cell.length_a   1.000
_cell.length_b   1.000
_cell.length_c   1.000
_cell.angle_alpha   90.00
_cell.angle_beta   90.00
_cell.angle_gamma   90.00
#
_symmetry.space_group_name_H-M   'P 1'
#
loop_
_entity.id
_entity.type
_entity.pdbx_description
1 polymer ?
#
loop_
_entity_poly.entity_id
_entity_poly.type
_entity_poly.pdbx_seq_one_letter_code
_entity_poly.pdbx_strand_id
1 'polypeptide(L)'
;MIIDNVIANIDVGIKGGNKGLYMGYPKLMSFIPGIQPESIYVIGGMTGSGKTAFTLSSFCFNPYDNYLSRKAAGEKISLNILVWSFEMSKEILITKAVCKKIFKDYGILTDINTVLSRGSSRISQEIYDKVISVRKYFEEMEDVVTIMGPENPTGIHKFLKNLILRNGKEETIPTKIMDEGMERIINKFGSYTPYVENSYIVPIIDHLGIMKTQLNYSVKQNIDKLTEYLIELTNKYKISPVLVMQLNRSIDSFDRLKAGAIEVQLSDFMDSSLPCHSAHYVIGLNHPFRWELDRYRDYDISRLKDRFRSVKLVKSRDGVADIVVGMGFIGENGSWLELPPGKEMTEETYTMIEKIKKN
;
A
#
# COMPACT_ATOMS: atom_id res chain seq x y z
N MET A 1 -29.61 -4.39 -18.01
CA MET A 1 -28.95 -5.75 -18.08
C MET A 1 -27.49 -5.63 -17.63
N ILE A 2 -26.81 -6.72 -17.30
CA ILE A 2 -25.38 -6.67 -16.90
C ILE A 2 -24.52 -6.05 -18.00
N ILE A 3 -24.81 -6.36 -19.26
CA ILE A 3 -24.07 -5.83 -20.42
C ILE A 3 -24.17 -4.30 -20.54
N ASP A 4 -25.31 -3.71 -20.19
CA ASP A 4 -25.49 -2.25 -20.24
C ASP A 4 -24.55 -1.53 -19.24
N ASN A 5 -24.33 -2.15 -18.07
CA ASN A 5 -23.37 -1.65 -17.09
C ASN A 5 -21.93 -1.75 -17.61
N VAL A 6 -21.59 -2.84 -18.33
CA VAL A 6 -20.27 -3.00 -18.96
C VAL A 6 -20.05 -1.92 -20.01
N ILE A 7 -21.04 -1.67 -20.89
CA ILE A 7 -20.97 -0.62 -21.93
C ILE A 7 -20.81 0.76 -21.27
N ALA A 8 -21.59 1.07 -20.25
CA ALA A 8 -21.47 2.33 -19.52
C ALA A 8 -20.07 2.52 -18.89
N ASN A 9 -19.48 1.45 -18.32
CA ASN A 9 -18.12 1.49 -17.81
C ASN A 9 -17.07 1.69 -18.91
N ILE A 10 -17.26 1.12 -20.09
CA ILE A 10 -16.40 1.34 -21.27
C ILE A 10 -16.47 2.82 -21.67
N ASP A 11 -17.67 3.39 -21.76
CA ASP A 11 -17.85 4.81 -22.10
C ASP A 11 -17.18 5.76 -21.09
N VAL A 12 -17.25 5.42 -19.80
CA VAL A 12 -16.52 6.14 -18.74
C VAL A 12 -15.00 6.00 -18.95
N GLY A 13 -14.52 4.80 -19.30
CA GLY A 13 -13.11 4.53 -19.55
C GLY A 13 -12.56 5.31 -20.76
N ILE A 14 -13.31 5.36 -21.87
CA ILE A 14 -12.96 6.14 -23.07
C ILE A 14 -12.77 7.63 -22.73
N LYS A 15 -13.59 8.16 -21.82
CA LYS A 15 -13.49 9.55 -21.32
C LYS A 15 -12.39 9.73 -20.27
N GLY A 16 -11.62 8.68 -19.95
CA GLY A 16 -10.53 8.70 -18.97
C GLY A 16 -11.00 8.64 -17.51
N GLY A 17 -12.25 8.26 -17.26
CA GLY A 17 -12.84 8.21 -15.91
C GLY A 17 -12.46 6.97 -15.08
N ASN A 18 -11.98 5.87 -15.69
CA ASN A 18 -11.58 4.64 -14.98
C ASN A 18 -10.12 4.66 -14.49
N LYS A 19 -9.56 5.85 -14.25
CA LYS A 19 -8.22 5.99 -13.68
C LYS A 19 -8.29 5.74 -12.19
N GLY A 20 -7.57 4.71 -11.71
CA GLY A 20 -7.34 4.52 -10.29
C GLY A 20 -6.56 5.69 -9.66
N LEU A 21 -6.40 5.68 -8.35
CA LEU A 21 -5.51 6.64 -7.70
C LEU A 21 -4.05 6.35 -8.05
N TYR A 22 -3.29 7.41 -8.29
CA TYR A 22 -1.89 7.32 -8.69
C TYR A 22 -1.00 6.81 -7.55
N MET A 23 -0.22 5.76 -7.80
CA MET A 23 0.67 5.10 -6.82
C MET A 23 2.09 5.69 -6.78
N GLY A 24 2.44 6.55 -7.72
CA GLY A 24 3.74 7.24 -7.75
C GLY A 24 4.84 6.61 -8.59
N TYR A 25 4.59 5.47 -9.25
CA TYR A 25 5.62 4.71 -9.99
C TYR A 25 5.10 4.35 -11.39
N PRO A 26 5.42 5.17 -12.42
CA PRO A 26 4.87 5.02 -13.76
C PRO A 26 5.10 3.65 -14.41
N LYS A 27 6.30 3.06 -14.24
CA LYS A 27 6.59 1.71 -14.78
C LYS A 27 5.79 0.64 -14.07
N LEU A 28 5.72 0.69 -12.74
CA LEU A 28 4.89 -0.25 -11.98
C LEU A 28 3.42 -0.08 -12.38
N MET A 29 2.97 1.16 -12.58
CA MET A 29 1.61 1.49 -12.97
C MET A 29 1.27 1.15 -14.43
N SER A 30 2.23 0.85 -15.28
CA SER A 30 1.94 0.27 -16.61
C SER A 30 1.40 -1.16 -16.52
N PHE A 31 1.56 -1.82 -15.35
CA PHE A 31 1.07 -3.18 -15.06
C PHE A 31 -0.03 -3.21 -13.99
N ILE A 32 -0.10 -2.17 -13.14
CA ILE A 32 -1.13 -2.00 -12.11
C ILE A 32 -1.81 -0.65 -12.37
N PRO A 33 -3.09 -0.61 -12.77
CA PRO A 33 -3.75 0.63 -13.21
C PRO A 33 -4.06 1.61 -12.05
N GLY A 34 -3.17 1.69 -11.05
CA GLY A 34 -3.37 2.47 -9.83
C GLY A 34 -4.22 1.74 -8.78
N ILE A 35 -4.68 2.48 -7.78
CA ILE A 35 -5.60 1.90 -6.78
C ILE A 35 -7.00 1.95 -7.39
N GLN A 36 -7.52 0.77 -7.74
CA GLN A 36 -8.86 0.60 -8.26
C GLN A 36 -9.86 0.28 -7.15
N PRO A 37 -11.10 0.79 -7.20
CA PRO A 37 -12.18 0.23 -6.41
C PRO A 37 -12.31 -1.28 -6.62
N GLU A 38 -12.84 -2.00 -5.63
CA GLU A 38 -13.04 -3.47 -5.68
C GLU A 38 -11.74 -4.28 -5.81
N SER A 39 -10.58 -3.71 -5.49
CA SER A 39 -9.30 -4.40 -5.66
C SER A 39 -8.56 -4.60 -4.34
N ILE A 40 -8.12 -5.83 -4.07
CA ILE A 40 -7.32 -6.20 -2.90
C ILE A 40 -5.85 -6.25 -3.32
N TYR A 41 -4.99 -5.58 -2.55
CA TYR A 41 -3.54 -5.52 -2.74
C TYR A 41 -2.84 -6.22 -1.59
N VAL A 42 -1.82 -7.03 -1.90
CA VAL A 42 -0.95 -7.65 -0.89
C VAL A 42 0.49 -7.22 -1.16
N ILE A 43 1.16 -6.74 -0.12
CA ILE A 43 2.56 -6.31 -0.18
C ILE A 43 3.38 -7.22 0.73
N GLY A 44 4.34 -7.93 0.17
CA GLY A 44 5.24 -8.79 0.95
C GLY A 44 6.69 -8.36 0.86
N GLY A 45 7.46 -8.66 1.90
CA GLY A 45 8.90 -8.42 1.91
C GLY A 45 9.53 -8.88 3.23
N MET A 46 10.83 -9.13 3.20
CA MET A 46 11.60 -9.44 4.41
C MET A 46 11.70 -8.21 5.33
N THR A 47 12.06 -8.43 6.59
CA THR A 47 12.40 -7.34 7.51
C THR A 47 13.52 -6.49 6.92
N GLY A 48 13.37 -5.16 6.95
CA GLY A 48 14.34 -4.22 6.37
C GLY A 48 14.23 -4.02 4.84
N SER A 49 13.30 -4.71 4.15
CA SER A 49 13.08 -4.47 2.71
C SER A 49 12.37 -3.15 2.40
N GLY A 50 11.83 -2.47 3.40
CA GLY A 50 11.13 -1.19 3.24
C GLY A 50 9.61 -1.32 3.03
N LYS A 51 8.97 -2.43 3.43
CA LYS A 51 7.52 -2.69 3.27
C LYS A 51 6.63 -1.51 3.65
N THR A 52 6.71 -1.10 4.91
CA THR A 52 5.93 0.02 5.44
C THR A 52 6.13 1.29 4.63
N ALA A 53 7.40 1.63 4.31
CA ALA A 53 7.74 2.82 3.54
C ALA A 53 7.19 2.75 2.10
N PHE A 54 7.26 1.60 1.45
CA PHE A 54 6.68 1.37 0.12
C PHE A 54 5.16 1.47 0.17
N THR A 55 4.53 0.77 1.11
CA THR A 55 3.08 0.76 1.26
C THR A 55 2.52 2.15 1.51
N LEU A 56 3.11 2.90 2.45
CA LEU A 56 2.68 4.28 2.71
C LEU A 56 2.94 5.21 1.53
N SER A 57 4.05 5.02 0.80
CA SER A 57 4.31 5.80 -0.41
C SER A 57 3.26 5.55 -1.49
N SER A 58 3.01 4.26 -1.79
CA SER A 58 2.17 3.83 -2.92
C SER A 58 0.68 3.95 -2.63
N PHE A 59 0.26 3.75 -1.37
CA PHE A 59 -1.15 3.62 -1.01
C PHE A 59 -1.66 4.72 -0.06
N CYS A 60 -0.79 5.62 0.39
CA CYS A 60 -1.16 6.73 1.25
C CYS A 60 -0.71 8.09 0.67
N PHE A 61 0.59 8.37 0.59
CA PHE A 61 1.07 9.71 0.25
C PHE A 61 0.87 10.08 -1.23
N ASN A 62 1.27 9.22 -2.16
CA ASN A 62 1.08 9.50 -3.59
C ASN A 62 -0.41 9.55 -3.99
N PRO A 63 -1.28 8.65 -3.48
CA PRO A 63 -2.73 8.77 -3.66
C PRO A 63 -3.32 10.03 -3.06
N TYR A 64 -2.83 10.49 -1.90
CA TYR A 64 -3.27 11.75 -1.31
C TYR A 64 -2.87 12.96 -2.18
N ASP A 65 -1.62 13.02 -2.67
CA ASP A 65 -1.19 14.07 -3.59
C ASP A 65 -2.00 14.06 -4.89
N ASN A 66 -2.32 12.86 -5.42
CA ASN A 66 -3.19 12.72 -6.59
C ASN A 66 -4.63 13.18 -6.31
N TYR A 67 -5.17 12.85 -5.14
CA TYR A 67 -6.48 13.35 -4.68
C TYR A 67 -6.52 14.87 -4.65
N LEU A 68 -5.50 15.52 -4.06
CA LEU A 68 -5.42 16.99 -4.02
C LEU A 68 -5.39 17.58 -5.44
N SER A 69 -4.61 16.99 -6.34
CA SER A 69 -4.50 17.45 -7.73
C SER A 69 -5.82 17.30 -8.49
N ARG A 70 -6.53 16.16 -8.34
CA ARG A 70 -7.84 15.91 -8.97
C ARG A 70 -8.91 16.83 -8.40
N LYS A 71 -8.92 17.06 -7.09
CA LYS A 71 -9.84 17.98 -6.42
C LYS A 71 -9.61 19.44 -6.88
N ALA A 72 -8.34 19.86 -7.02
CA ALA A 72 -7.98 21.18 -7.54
C ALA A 72 -8.39 21.35 -9.01
N ALA A 73 -8.42 20.26 -9.80
CA ALA A 73 -8.95 20.24 -11.16
C ALA A 73 -10.49 20.24 -11.23
N GLY A 74 -11.20 20.33 -10.10
CA GLY A 74 -12.66 20.37 -10.01
C GLY A 74 -13.35 19.01 -10.06
N GLU A 75 -12.62 17.92 -9.95
CA GLU A 75 -13.22 16.59 -9.91
C GLU A 75 -13.94 16.34 -8.57
N LYS A 76 -15.15 15.77 -8.65
CA LYS A 76 -15.88 15.28 -7.47
C LYS A 76 -15.30 13.93 -7.03
N ILE A 77 -14.38 13.97 -6.07
CA ILE A 77 -13.67 12.81 -5.56
C ILE A 77 -13.71 12.78 -4.03
N SER A 78 -13.86 11.61 -3.45
CA SER A 78 -13.76 11.36 -2.01
C SER A 78 -12.67 10.32 -1.74
N LEU A 79 -11.88 10.56 -0.71
CA LEU A 79 -10.80 9.66 -0.31
C LEU A 79 -10.82 9.47 1.21
N ASN A 80 -10.76 8.23 1.66
CA ASN A 80 -10.56 7.84 3.05
C ASN A 80 -9.46 6.78 3.10
N ILE A 81 -8.31 7.12 3.66
CA ILE A 81 -7.20 6.20 3.90
C ILE A 81 -7.13 5.90 5.39
N LEU A 82 -7.15 4.62 5.75
CA LEU A 82 -7.11 4.15 7.12
C LEU A 82 -5.87 3.30 7.31
N VAL A 83 -4.96 3.71 8.19
CA VAL A 83 -3.70 2.99 8.40
C VAL A 83 -3.69 2.34 9.78
N TRP A 84 -3.89 1.02 9.82
CA TRP A 84 -3.59 0.23 11.01
C TRP A 84 -2.10 -0.13 11.01
N SER A 85 -1.34 0.57 11.84
CA SER A 85 0.06 0.27 12.07
C SER A 85 0.23 -0.37 13.44
N PHE A 86 0.78 -1.57 13.46
CA PHE A 86 0.97 -2.33 14.70
C PHE A 86 2.41 -2.26 15.22
N GLU A 87 3.37 -1.85 14.38
CA GLU A 87 4.79 -1.76 14.75
C GLU A 87 5.21 -0.35 15.18
N MET A 88 4.62 0.68 14.60
CA MET A 88 5.06 2.06 14.81
C MET A 88 3.95 2.94 15.37
N SER A 89 4.32 3.83 16.31
CA SER A 89 3.38 4.83 16.81
C SER A 89 3.00 5.86 15.73
N LYS A 90 1.85 6.51 15.92
CA LYS A 90 1.36 7.59 15.03
C LYS A 90 2.44 8.68 14.86
N GLU A 91 3.07 9.09 15.94
CA GLU A 91 4.11 10.14 15.92
C GLU A 91 5.30 9.76 15.04
N ILE A 92 5.79 8.52 15.15
CA ILE A 92 6.90 8.03 14.34
C ILE A 92 6.52 7.97 12.85
N LEU A 93 5.31 7.52 12.53
CA LEU A 93 4.81 7.49 11.16
C LEU A 93 4.73 8.89 10.55
N ILE A 94 4.16 9.85 11.29
CA ILE A 94 4.07 11.25 10.85
C ILE A 94 5.46 11.87 10.73
N THR A 95 6.37 11.63 11.69
CA THR A 95 7.74 12.16 11.58
C THR A 95 8.47 11.64 10.34
N LYS A 96 8.32 10.34 10.01
CA LYS A 96 8.84 9.79 8.74
C LYS A 96 8.23 10.49 7.52
N ALA A 97 6.94 10.70 7.55
CA ALA A 97 6.23 11.39 6.48
C ALA A 97 6.72 12.85 6.30
N VAL A 98 6.98 13.56 7.41
CA VAL A 98 7.58 14.91 7.39
C VAL A 98 8.97 14.88 6.77
N CYS A 99 9.86 13.96 7.18
CA CYS A 99 11.19 13.81 6.58
C CYS A 99 11.11 13.57 5.07
N LYS A 100 10.18 12.70 4.63
CA LYS A 100 9.94 12.41 3.22
C LYS A 100 9.41 13.63 2.46
N LYS A 101 8.48 14.37 3.02
CA LYS A 101 7.90 15.57 2.42
C LYS A 101 8.95 16.66 2.25
N ILE A 102 9.80 16.89 3.27
CA ILE A 102 10.93 17.83 3.19
C ILE A 102 11.89 17.42 2.07
N PHE A 103 12.22 16.14 1.96
CA PHE A 103 13.06 15.66 0.87
C PHE A 103 12.43 15.86 -0.50
N LYS A 104 11.13 15.56 -0.63
CA LYS A 104 10.38 15.75 -1.88
C LYS A 104 10.33 17.21 -2.34
N ASP A 105 10.07 18.13 -1.40
CA ASP A 105 9.80 19.53 -1.74
C ASP A 105 11.07 20.38 -1.83
N TYR A 106 12.11 20.03 -1.05
CA TYR A 106 13.31 20.87 -0.89
C TYR A 106 14.62 20.14 -1.22
N GLY A 107 14.60 18.84 -1.50
CA GLY A 107 15.80 18.03 -1.72
C GLY A 107 16.65 17.79 -0.46
N ILE A 108 16.19 18.22 0.72
CA ILE A 108 16.93 18.11 1.99
C ILE A 108 16.69 16.72 2.58
N LEU A 109 17.74 15.90 2.67
CA LEU A 109 17.68 14.60 3.31
C LEU A 109 17.82 14.74 4.82
N THR A 110 16.78 14.38 5.55
CA THR A 110 16.77 14.31 7.01
C THR A 110 16.14 13.00 7.49
N ASP A 111 16.31 12.67 8.77
CA ASP A 111 15.75 11.48 9.39
C ASP A 111 15.03 11.80 10.70
N ILE A 112 14.36 10.78 11.26
CA ILE A 112 13.60 10.90 12.52
C ILE A 112 14.49 11.39 13.68
N ASN A 113 15.73 10.86 13.82
CA ASN A 113 16.60 11.21 14.94
C ASN A 113 17.00 12.68 14.87
N THR A 114 17.24 13.19 13.65
CA THR A 114 17.55 14.61 13.43
C THR A 114 16.33 15.49 13.74
N VAL A 115 15.16 15.17 13.18
CA VAL A 115 13.94 15.97 13.37
C VAL A 115 13.52 15.99 14.85
N LEU A 116 13.61 14.85 15.55
CA LEU A 116 13.27 14.74 16.97
C LEU A 116 14.44 15.02 17.91
N SER A 117 15.59 15.44 17.39
CA SER A 117 16.81 15.74 18.17
C SER A 117 17.22 14.61 19.12
N ARG A 118 17.17 13.35 18.66
CA ARG A 118 17.47 12.17 19.46
C ARG A 118 18.96 11.82 19.46
N GLY A 119 19.45 11.32 20.60
CA GLY A 119 20.86 10.94 20.77
C GLY A 119 21.79 12.14 20.60
N SER A 120 22.80 12.02 19.74
CA SER A 120 23.72 13.10 19.38
C SER A 120 23.20 14.02 18.27
N SER A 121 22.12 13.65 17.59
CA SER A 121 21.53 14.46 16.52
C SER A 121 20.83 15.68 17.10
N ARG A 122 20.87 16.79 16.36
CA ARG A 122 20.14 18.02 16.69
C ARG A 122 19.50 18.55 15.41
N ILE A 123 18.26 19.02 15.54
CA ILE A 123 17.59 19.72 14.44
C ILE A 123 18.26 21.09 14.22
N SER A 124 18.58 21.43 12.99
CA SER A 124 19.02 22.78 12.64
C SER A 124 17.80 23.71 12.49
N GLN A 125 18.03 25.04 12.60
CA GLN A 125 16.96 26.02 12.36
C GLN A 125 16.38 25.86 10.95
N GLU A 126 17.22 25.64 9.96
CA GLU A 126 16.78 25.40 8.58
C GLU A 126 15.79 24.23 8.46
N ILE A 127 16.13 23.07 9.04
CA ILE A 127 15.23 21.89 9.00
C ILE A 127 13.96 22.18 9.80
N TYR A 128 14.05 22.85 10.94
CA TYR A 128 12.87 23.25 11.72
C TYR A 128 11.91 24.13 10.93
N ASP A 129 12.44 25.15 10.21
CA ASP A 129 11.64 26.02 9.38
C ASP A 129 10.93 25.25 8.22
N LYS A 130 11.60 24.20 7.68
CA LYS A 130 10.98 23.31 6.70
C LYS A 130 9.88 22.42 7.32
N VAL A 131 10.07 21.94 8.55
CA VAL A 131 9.00 21.23 9.28
C VAL A 131 7.76 22.12 9.43
N ILE A 132 7.96 23.37 9.82
CA ILE A 132 6.85 24.35 9.94
C ILE A 132 6.19 24.61 8.58
N SER A 133 6.97 24.74 7.51
CA SER A 133 6.42 25.02 6.17
C SER A 133 5.54 23.90 5.60
N VAL A 134 5.76 22.64 5.98
CA VAL A 134 4.93 21.50 5.55
C VAL A 134 3.75 21.21 6.49
N ARG A 135 3.62 21.96 7.60
CA ARG A 135 2.59 21.73 8.63
C ARG A 135 1.17 21.70 8.03
N LYS A 136 0.82 22.69 7.23
CA LYS A 136 -0.51 22.80 6.62
C LYS A 136 -0.88 21.57 5.78
N TYR A 137 0.08 21.01 5.03
CA TYR A 137 -0.12 19.79 4.24
C TYR A 137 -0.55 18.62 5.13
N PHE A 138 0.04 18.47 6.31
CA PHE A 138 -0.31 17.39 7.24
C PHE A 138 -1.62 17.65 7.99
N GLU A 139 -1.94 18.91 8.31
CA GLU A 139 -3.24 19.30 8.88
C GLU A 139 -4.37 18.95 7.91
N GLU A 140 -4.24 19.30 6.63
CA GLU A 140 -5.22 18.95 5.60
C GLU A 140 -5.28 17.44 5.31
N MET A 141 -4.16 16.73 5.47
CA MET A 141 -4.10 15.28 5.29
C MET A 141 -4.89 14.53 6.39
N GLU A 142 -4.99 15.04 7.60
CA GLU A 142 -5.75 14.41 8.70
C GLU A 142 -7.26 14.29 8.42
N ASP A 143 -7.82 15.11 7.52
CA ASP A 143 -9.22 15.00 7.07
C ASP A 143 -9.47 13.75 6.21
N VAL A 144 -8.41 13.20 5.62
CA VAL A 144 -8.47 12.11 4.61
C VAL A 144 -7.76 10.85 5.11
N VAL A 145 -6.68 11.00 5.86
CA VAL A 145 -5.83 9.90 6.35
C VAL A 145 -5.96 9.76 7.85
N THR A 146 -6.47 8.63 8.30
CA THR A 146 -6.59 8.32 9.74
C THR A 146 -5.63 7.19 10.11
N ILE A 147 -4.72 7.46 11.06
CA ILE A 147 -3.86 6.44 11.65
C ILE A 147 -4.61 5.82 12.83
N MET A 148 -4.88 4.52 12.69
CA MET A 148 -5.67 3.73 13.61
C MET A 148 -4.79 3.06 14.67
N GLY A 149 -5.35 2.84 15.86
CA GLY A 149 -4.72 2.01 16.89
C GLY A 149 -4.83 0.50 16.60
N PRO A 150 -4.12 -0.32 17.42
CA PRO A 150 -4.20 -1.77 17.31
C PRO A 150 -5.62 -2.29 17.55
N GLU A 151 -6.12 -3.11 16.62
CA GLU A 151 -7.47 -3.67 16.66
C GLU A 151 -7.46 -5.12 16.15
N ASN A 152 -8.51 -5.89 16.48
CA ASN A 152 -8.71 -7.26 16.02
C ASN A 152 -9.60 -7.30 14.75
N PRO A 153 -9.71 -8.44 14.03
CA PRO A 153 -10.48 -8.54 12.79
C PRO A 153 -11.92 -8.02 12.88
N THR A 154 -12.61 -8.35 13.96
CA THR A 154 -14.02 -7.92 14.14
C THR A 154 -14.14 -6.42 14.39
N GLY A 155 -13.21 -5.83 15.14
CA GLY A 155 -13.17 -4.39 15.36
C GLY A 155 -12.87 -3.62 14.07
N ILE A 156 -11.89 -4.08 13.28
CA ILE A 156 -11.58 -3.52 11.95
C ILE A 156 -12.82 -3.59 11.04
N HIS A 157 -13.47 -4.77 10.96
CA HIS A 157 -14.67 -4.94 10.15
C HIS A 157 -15.80 -3.97 10.55
N LYS A 158 -16.12 -3.88 11.86
CA LYS A 158 -17.15 -2.96 12.37
C LYS A 158 -16.83 -1.51 12.05
N PHE A 159 -15.58 -1.10 12.23
CA PHE A 159 -15.16 0.25 11.92
C PHE A 159 -15.34 0.57 10.43
N LEU A 160 -14.83 -0.32 9.55
CA LEU A 160 -14.96 -0.17 8.10
C LEU A 160 -16.43 -0.12 7.67
N LYS A 161 -17.28 -1.01 8.17
CA LYS A 161 -18.71 -1.03 7.84
C LYS A 161 -19.39 0.30 8.22
N ASN A 162 -19.10 0.84 9.41
CA ASN A 162 -19.63 2.12 9.84
C ASN A 162 -19.16 3.29 8.97
N LEU A 163 -17.86 3.30 8.58
CA LEU A 163 -17.33 4.31 7.67
C LEU A 163 -17.97 4.23 6.29
N ILE A 164 -18.11 3.03 5.74
CA ILE A 164 -18.77 2.79 4.45
C ILE A 164 -20.18 3.35 4.44
N LEU A 165 -20.97 3.06 5.48
CA LEU A 165 -22.36 3.54 5.60
C LEU A 165 -22.47 5.06 5.80
N ARG A 166 -21.43 5.72 6.28
CA ARG A 166 -21.33 7.20 6.32
C ARG A 166 -21.01 7.82 4.96
N ASN A 167 -20.39 7.05 4.07
CA ASN A 167 -19.95 7.51 2.75
C ASN A 167 -20.89 7.11 1.60
N GLY A 168 -21.98 6.40 1.89
CA GLY A 168 -22.91 5.97 0.87
C GLY A 168 -24.17 5.33 1.46
N LYS A 169 -25.06 4.94 0.59
CA LYS A 169 -26.35 4.31 0.93
C LYS A 169 -26.33 2.84 0.55
N GLU A 170 -26.64 1.98 1.52
CA GLU A 170 -26.93 0.56 1.30
C GLU A 170 -28.42 0.37 1.06
N GLU A 171 -28.77 -0.37 0.03
CA GLU A 171 -30.11 -0.82 -0.24
C GLU A 171 -30.25 -2.30 0.08
N THR A 172 -31.34 -2.67 0.72
CA THR A 172 -31.63 -4.07 1.08
C THR A 172 -32.88 -4.56 0.38
N ILE A 173 -32.89 -5.86 0.08
CA ILE A 173 -34.01 -6.54 -0.58
C ILE A 173 -34.63 -7.50 0.42
N PRO A 174 -35.95 -7.30 0.79
CA PRO A 174 -36.66 -8.25 1.60
C PRO A 174 -36.71 -9.61 0.92
N THR A 175 -36.19 -10.63 1.57
CA THR A 175 -36.10 -11.98 1.04
C THR A 175 -36.71 -12.97 2.00
N LYS A 176 -37.66 -13.78 1.51
CA LYS A 176 -38.24 -14.87 2.27
C LYS A 176 -37.26 -16.02 2.41
N ILE A 177 -37.05 -16.50 3.60
CA ILE A 177 -36.26 -17.70 3.90
C ILE A 177 -37.08 -18.64 4.77
N MET A 178 -36.78 -19.95 4.64
CA MET A 178 -37.27 -20.95 5.58
C MET A 178 -36.21 -21.12 6.67
N ASP A 179 -36.62 -20.86 7.93
CA ASP A 179 -35.76 -21.01 9.11
C ASP A 179 -36.53 -21.87 10.13
N GLU A 180 -35.95 -23.02 10.47
CA GLU A 180 -36.58 -24.02 11.37
C GLU A 180 -38.03 -24.37 10.99
N GLY A 181 -38.34 -24.45 9.68
CA GLY A 181 -39.69 -24.75 9.17
C GLY A 181 -40.66 -23.60 9.17
N MET A 182 -40.26 -22.39 9.55
CA MET A 182 -41.08 -21.17 9.51
C MET A 182 -40.57 -20.21 8.43
N GLU A 183 -41.51 -19.58 7.72
CA GLU A 183 -41.21 -18.52 6.78
C GLU A 183 -40.82 -17.23 7.53
N ARG A 184 -39.61 -16.72 7.28
CA ARG A 184 -39.15 -15.44 7.82
C ARG A 184 -38.72 -14.52 6.69
N ILE A 185 -38.95 -13.22 6.86
CA ILE A 185 -38.45 -12.21 5.95
C ILE A 185 -37.16 -11.63 6.54
N ILE A 186 -36.06 -11.75 5.79
CA ILE A 186 -34.80 -11.11 6.12
C ILE A 186 -34.43 -10.09 5.06
N ASN A 187 -33.79 -9.00 5.47
CA ASN A 187 -33.25 -8.03 4.55
C ASN A 187 -31.85 -8.48 4.07
N LYS A 188 -31.75 -8.88 2.80
CA LYS A 188 -30.46 -9.19 2.17
C LYS A 188 -29.87 -7.93 1.54
N PHE A 189 -28.54 -7.89 1.44
CA PHE A 189 -27.83 -6.86 0.69
C PHE A 189 -28.33 -6.82 -0.76
N GLY A 190 -28.73 -5.65 -1.24
CA GLY A 190 -29.13 -5.41 -2.63
C GLY A 190 -28.04 -4.70 -3.40
N SER A 191 -27.75 -3.46 -3.03
CA SER A 191 -26.73 -2.63 -3.68
C SER A 191 -26.12 -1.62 -2.70
N TYR A 192 -25.02 -1.02 -3.10
CA TYR A 192 -24.40 0.11 -2.41
C TYR A 192 -24.09 1.23 -3.41
N THR A 193 -24.51 2.43 -3.08
CA THR A 193 -24.26 3.62 -3.88
C THR A 193 -23.49 4.64 -3.04
N PRO A 194 -22.23 4.98 -3.38
CA PRO A 194 -21.49 6.01 -2.68
C PRO A 194 -22.10 7.39 -2.92
N TYR A 195 -22.03 8.30 -1.94
CA TYR A 195 -22.52 9.68 -2.11
C TYR A 195 -21.69 10.50 -3.10
N VAL A 196 -20.43 10.12 -3.28
CA VAL A 196 -19.53 10.69 -4.29
C VAL A 196 -19.13 9.57 -5.24
N GLU A 197 -19.37 9.73 -6.54
CA GLU A 197 -19.14 8.70 -7.56
C GLU A 197 -17.71 8.16 -7.54
N ASN A 198 -16.70 9.06 -7.52
CA ASN A 198 -15.30 8.72 -7.40
C ASN A 198 -14.90 8.63 -5.92
N SER A 199 -15.44 7.66 -5.18
CA SER A 199 -15.16 7.44 -3.77
C SER A 199 -14.18 6.30 -3.57
N TYR A 200 -13.12 6.56 -2.79
CA TYR A 200 -12.08 5.58 -2.46
C TYR A 200 -12.01 5.40 -0.94
N ILE A 201 -12.12 4.15 -0.48
CA ILE A 201 -11.86 3.75 0.90
C ILE A 201 -10.73 2.74 0.86
N VAL A 202 -9.56 3.13 1.40
CA VAL A 202 -8.30 2.36 1.31
C VAL A 202 -7.83 1.99 2.72
N PRO A 203 -8.28 0.85 3.27
CA PRO A 203 -7.75 0.34 4.53
C PRO A 203 -6.39 -0.33 4.30
N ILE A 204 -5.36 0.14 5.02
CA ILE A 204 -4.00 -0.37 5.01
C ILE A 204 -3.75 -1.07 6.34
N ILE A 205 -3.37 -2.35 6.31
CA ILE A 205 -3.11 -3.20 7.49
C ILE A 205 -1.63 -3.58 7.51
N ASP A 206 -0.83 -2.93 8.35
CA ASP A 206 0.64 -3.09 8.42
C ASP A 206 1.11 -3.52 9.81
N HIS A 207 1.49 -4.82 9.99
CA HIS A 207 1.31 -5.97 9.12
C HIS A 207 0.44 -7.04 9.81
N LEU A 208 -0.11 -7.95 8.99
CA LEU A 208 -1.10 -8.95 9.43
C LEU A 208 -0.62 -9.84 10.59
N GLY A 209 0.67 -10.26 10.59
CA GLY A 209 1.21 -11.22 11.55
C GLY A 209 1.28 -10.74 13.01
N ILE A 210 1.17 -9.42 13.27
CA ILE A 210 1.18 -8.84 14.63
C ILE A 210 -0.12 -8.12 14.98
N MET A 211 -1.16 -8.33 14.18
CA MET A 211 -2.49 -7.83 14.47
C MET A 211 -3.00 -8.41 15.81
N LYS A 212 -3.77 -7.61 16.54
CA LYS A 212 -4.38 -8.05 17.80
C LYS A 212 -5.28 -9.26 17.56
N THR A 213 -4.97 -10.36 18.26
CA THR A 213 -5.71 -11.62 18.10
C THR A 213 -7.06 -11.59 18.84
N GLN A 214 -8.05 -12.29 18.30
CA GLN A 214 -9.28 -12.59 19.04
C GLN A 214 -9.04 -13.75 20.02
N LEU A 215 -9.82 -13.79 21.08
CA LEU A 215 -9.77 -14.87 22.05
C LEU A 215 -9.99 -16.22 21.33
N ASN A 216 -9.14 -17.21 21.65
CA ASN A 216 -9.17 -18.57 21.09
C ASN A 216 -8.87 -18.69 19.59
N TYR A 217 -8.30 -17.65 18.95
CA TYR A 217 -7.88 -17.69 17.55
C TYR A 217 -6.35 -17.72 17.44
N SER A 218 -5.81 -18.58 16.58
CA SER A 218 -4.41 -18.51 16.15
C SER A 218 -4.17 -17.29 15.26
N VAL A 219 -2.91 -16.90 15.05
CA VAL A 219 -2.54 -15.83 14.12
C VAL A 219 -3.13 -16.10 12.73
N LYS A 220 -2.96 -17.32 12.22
CA LYS A 220 -3.52 -17.73 10.91
C LYS A 220 -5.04 -17.53 10.86
N GLN A 221 -5.77 -18.01 11.85
CA GLN A 221 -7.22 -17.87 11.90
C GLN A 221 -7.69 -16.40 11.95
N ASN A 222 -6.95 -15.52 12.63
CA ASN A 222 -7.24 -14.09 12.63
C ASN A 222 -7.00 -13.45 11.25
N ILE A 223 -5.90 -13.83 10.57
CA ILE A 223 -5.61 -13.36 9.21
C ILE A 223 -6.70 -13.84 8.25
N ASP A 224 -7.06 -15.11 8.29
CA ASP A 224 -8.10 -15.69 7.44
C ASP A 224 -9.42 -14.96 7.66
N LYS A 225 -9.85 -14.79 8.91
CA LYS A 225 -11.09 -14.09 9.27
C LYS A 225 -11.12 -12.62 8.80
N LEU A 226 -10.01 -11.89 8.99
CA LEU A 226 -9.93 -10.52 8.48
C LEU A 226 -10.02 -10.50 6.96
N THR A 227 -9.32 -11.43 6.30
CA THR A 227 -9.34 -11.53 4.83
C THR A 227 -10.74 -11.81 4.30
N GLU A 228 -11.49 -12.72 4.92
CA GLU A 228 -12.90 -13.01 4.58
C GLU A 228 -13.78 -11.76 4.72
N TYR A 229 -13.65 -11.01 5.81
CA TYR A 229 -14.35 -9.75 6.00
C TYR A 229 -14.01 -8.71 4.94
N LEU A 230 -12.72 -8.60 4.59
CA LEU A 230 -12.28 -7.64 3.56
C LEU A 230 -12.74 -8.04 2.16
N ILE A 231 -12.78 -9.34 1.84
CA ILE A 231 -13.36 -9.85 0.57
C ILE A 231 -14.83 -9.46 0.49
N GLU A 232 -15.60 -9.70 1.57
CA GLU A 232 -17.01 -9.33 1.63
C GLU A 232 -17.21 -7.83 1.41
N LEU A 233 -16.47 -7.00 2.16
CA LEU A 233 -16.57 -5.54 2.06
C LEU A 233 -16.13 -5.03 0.67
N THR A 234 -15.08 -5.61 0.09
CA THR A 234 -14.60 -5.26 -1.26
C THR A 234 -15.66 -5.53 -2.31
N ASN A 235 -16.25 -6.72 -2.31
CA ASN A 235 -17.26 -7.13 -3.29
C ASN A 235 -18.57 -6.34 -3.17
N LYS A 236 -18.97 -6.00 -1.95
CA LYS A 236 -20.25 -5.30 -1.69
C LYS A 236 -20.13 -3.79 -1.79
N TYR A 237 -19.00 -3.22 -1.34
CA TYR A 237 -18.88 -1.77 -1.10
C TYR A 237 -17.72 -1.12 -1.83
N LYS A 238 -17.03 -1.86 -2.69
CA LYS A 238 -15.98 -1.35 -3.58
C LYS A 238 -14.78 -0.74 -2.86
N ILE A 239 -14.47 -1.18 -1.64
CA ILE A 239 -13.27 -0.74 -0.93
C ILE A 239 -12.00 -1.36 -1.54
N SER A 240 -10.83 -0.78 -1.24
CA SER A 240 -9.54 -1.20 -1.80
C SER A 240 -8.55 -1.55 -0.70
N PRO A 241 -8.65 -2.73 -0.06
CA PRO A 241 -7.76 -3.12 1.03
C PRO A 241 -6.32 -3.36 0.57
N VAL A 242 -5.37 -2.93 1.42
CA VAL A 242 -3.93 -3.15 1.27
C VAL A 242 -3.42 -3.93 2.48
N LEU A 243 -2.94 -5.13 2.25
CA LEU A 243 -2.51 -6.06 3.28
C LEU A 243 -0.99 -6.22 3.23
N VAL A 244 -0.31 -5.90 4.32
CA VAL A 244 1.14 -6.07 4.40
C VAL A 244 1.45 -7.40 5.10
N MET A 245 2.32 -8.19 4.48
CA MET A 245 2.73 -9.50 4.97
C MET A 245 4.24 -9.61 5.06
N GLN A 246 4.71 -10.40 6.00
CA GLN A 246 6.12 -10.77 6.07
C GLN A 246 6.39 -11.99 5.20
N LEU A 247 7.58 -12.05 4.59
CA LEU A 247 8.01 -13.24 3.86
C LEU A 247 8.69 -14.23 4.81
N ASN A 248 8.57 -15.50 4.49
CA ASN A 248 9.22 -16.57 5.20
C ASN A 248 10.74 -16.56 4.92
N ARG A 249 11.51 -17.00 5.91
CA ARG A 249 12.98 -16.98 5.82
C ARG A 249 13.54 -17.98 4.82
N SER A 250 12.74 -18.86 4.25
CA SER A 250 13.17 -19.80 3.20
C SER A 250 13.69 -19.09 1.94
N ILE A 251 13.30 -17.83 1.72
CA ILE A 251 13.86 -17.01 0.64
C ILE A 251 15.37 -16.79 0.80
N ASP A 252 15.87 -16.79 2.04
CA ASP A 252 17.30 -16.65 2.38
C ASP A 252 18.03 -18.02 2.41
N SER A 253 17.40 -19.12 2.00
CA SER A 253 18.04 -20.44 2.02
C SER A 253 19.19 -20.53 1.04
N PHE A 254 20.26 -21.24 1.44
CA PHE A 254 21.46 -21.44 0.62
C PHE A 254 21.11 -22.04 -0.75
N ASP A 255 20.18 -22.99 -0.80
CA ASP A 255 19.77 -23.64 -2.05
C ASP A 255 19.15 -22.66 -3.02
N ARG A 256 18.30 -21.73 -2.55
CA ARG A 256 17.71 -20.69 -3.39
C ARG A 256 18.75 -19.68 -3.87
N LEU A 257 19.69 -19.28 -3.00
CA LEU A 257 20.78 -18.38 -3.35
C LEU A 257 21.67 -19.02 -4.41
N LYS A 258 22.07 -20.28 -4.21
CA LYS A 258 22.88 -21.04 -5.15
C LYS A 258 22.20 -21.24 -6.51
N ALA A 259 20.88 -21.43 -6.51
CA ALA A 259 20.10 -21.57 -7.72
C ALA A 259 19.76 -20.22 -8.40
N GLY A 260 20.16 -19.08 -7.82
CA GLY A 260 19.76 -17.77 -8.29
C GLY A 260 18.26 -17.47 -8.14
N ALA A 261 17.52 -18.29 -7.39
CA ALA A 261 16.06 -18.19 -7.21
C ALA A 261 15.68 -17.23 -6.07
N ILE A 262 16.25 -16.01 -6.11
CA ILE A 262 16.14 -15.00 -5.05
C ILE A 262 14.91 -14.10 -5.20
N GLU A 263 14.13 -14.25 -6.25
CA GLU A 263 12.92 -13.46 -6.46
C GLU A 263 11.77 -13.96 -5.61
N VAL A 264 10.98 -13.01 -5.12
CA VAL A 264 9.78 -13.32 -4.32
C VAL A 264 8.77 -14.14 -5.12
N GLN A 265 8.25 -15.17 -4.51
CA GLN A 265 7.21 -16.07 -5.04
C GLN A 265 5.98 -16.08 -4.09
N LEU A 266 4.83 -16.52 -4.57
CA LEU A 266 3.63 -16.64 -3.75
C LEU A 266 3.81 -17.55 -2.51
N SER A 267 4.63 -18.60 -2.64
CA SER A 267 4.97 -19.53 -1.57
C SER A 267 5.80 -18.90 -0.45
N ASP A 268 6.37 -17.71 -0.66
CA ASP A 268 7.21 -17.05 0.33
C ASP A 268 6.39 -16.25 1.36
N PHE A 269 5.10 -16.02 1.11
CA PHE A 269 4.25 -15.28 2.03
C PHE A 269 3.90 -16.11 3.26
N MET A 270 4.16 -15.55 4.45
CA MET A 270 3.99 -16.21 5.74
C MET A 270 2.54 -16.23 6.23
N ASP A 271 2.32 -17.07 7.23
CA ASP A 271 1.15 -17.15 8.10
C ASP A 271 -0.13 -17.67 7.45
N SER A 272 -0.53 -17.16 6.30
CA SER A 272 -1.71 -17.62 5.55
C SER A 272 -1.57 -17.37 4.05
N SER A 273 -2.05 -18.31 3.24
CA SER A 273 -2.13 -18.16 1.79
C SER A 273 -3.40 -17.41 1.34
N LEU A 274 -4.43 -17.32 2.19
CA LEU A 274 -5.72 -16.75 1.82
C LEU A 274 -5.64 -15.29 1.32
N PRO A 275 -4.87 -14.37 1.95
CA PRO A 275 -4.69 -13.02 1.42
C PRO A 275 -4.16 -12.99 -0.01
N CYS A 276 -3.11 -13.77 -0.29
CA CYS A 276 -2.50 -13.82 -1.63
C CYS A 276 -3.43 -14.46 -2.68
N HIS A 277 -4.19 -15.50 -2.30
CA HIS A 277 -5.17 -16.13 -3.20
C HIS A 277 -6.31 -15.17 -3.54
N SER A 278 -6.76 -14.38 -2.57
CA SER A 278 -7.88 -13.43 -2.73
C SER A 278 -7.47 -12.13 -3.41
N ALA A 279 -6.21 -11.74 -3.33
CA ALA A 279 -5.70 -10.49 -3.89
C ALA A 279 -5.85 -10.41 -5.41
N HIS A 280 -6.11 -9.19 -5.90
CA HIS A 280 -6.01 -8.84 -7.32
C HIS A 280 -4.55 -8.65 -7.71
N TYR A 281 -3.77 -8.01 -6.84
CA TYR A 281 -2.34 -7.74 -7.04
C TYR A 281 -1.54 -8.17 -5.84
N VAL A 282 -0.47 -8.94 -6.08
CA VAL A 282 0.51 -9.32 -5.05
C VAL A 282 1.86 -8.76 -5.45
N ILE A 283 2.44 -7.93 -4.60
CA ILE A 283 3.71 -7.24 -4.82
C ILE A 283 4.73 -7.75 -3.81
N GLY A 284 5.86 -8.23 -4.30
CA GLY A 284 6.99 -8.68 -3.49
C GLY A 284 8.13 -7.67 -3.50
N LEU A 285 8.63 -7.31 -2.32
CA LEU A 285 9.78 -6.42 -2.16
C LEU A 285 11.02 -7.22 -1.82
N ASN A 286 12.09 -6.99 -2.55
CA ASN A 286 13.35 -7.67 -2.36
C ASN A 286 14.52 -6.70 -2.18
N HIS A 287 15.57 -7.15 -1.45
CA HIS A 287 16.78 -6.40 -1.15
C HIS A 287 18.02 -7.21 -1.55
N PRO A 288 18.41 -7.21 -2.84
CA PRO A 288 19.49 -8.05 -3.35
C PRO A 288 20.86 -7.84 -2.71
N PHE A 289 21.18 -6.60 -2.29
CA PHE A 289 22.45 -6.32 -1.60
C PHE A 289 22.61 -7.08 -0.27
N ARG A 290 21.52 -7.49 0.36
CA ARG A 290 21.56 -8.32 1.59
C ARG A 290 22.30 -9.65 1.39
N TRP A 291 22.33 -10.17 0.18
CA TRP A 291 23.02 -11.40 -0.18
C TRP A 291 24.40 -11.16 -0.81
N GLU A 292 24.95 -9.96 -0.63
CA GLU A 292 26.26 -9.57 -1.15
C GLU A 292 26.42 -9.81 -2.66
N LEU A 293 25.33 -9.64 -3.40
CA LEU A 293 25.34 -9.78 -4.85
C LEU A 293 25.95 -8.53 -5.49
N ASP A 294 26.90 -8.73 -6.40
CA ASP A 294 27.47 -7.64 -7.21
C ASP A 294 26.49 -7.17 -8.29
N ARG A 295 25.66 -8.08 -8.79
CA ARG A 295 24.66 -7.81 -9.84
C ARG A 295 23.32 -8.45 -9.52
N TYR A 296 22.28 -7.77 -9.92
CA TYR A 296 20.93 -8.29 -9.89
C TYR A 296 20.21 -7.89 -11.19
N ARG A 297 19.86 -8.89 -12.00
CA ARG A 297 19.47 -8.65 -13.39
C ARG A 297 20.55 -7.80 -14.08
N ASP A 298 20.16 -6.69 -14.72
CA ASP A 298 21.11 -5.79 -15.38
C ASP A 298 21.56 -4.59 -14.49
N TYR A 299 21.25 -4.60 -13.17
CA TYR A 299 21.67 -3.57 -12.23
C TYR A 299 23.02 -3.91 -11.58
N ASP A 300 23.90 -2.94 -11.47
CA ASP A 300 25.13 -3.02 -10.70
C ASP A 300 24.84 -2.74 -9.22
N ILE A 301 24.71 -3.80 -8.44
CA ILE A 301 24.38 -3.72 -7.01
C ILE A 301 25.61 -3.33 -6.19
N SER A 302 26.82 -3.60 -6.66
CA SER A 302 28.06 -3.19 -5.98
C SER A 302 28.15 -1.66 -5.84
N ARG A 303 27.55 -0.92 -6.78
CA ARG A 303 27.44 0.55 -6.77
C ARG A 303 26.25 1.02 -5.95
N LEU A 304 25.06 0.49 -6.22
CA LEU A 304 23.80 0.93 -5.58
C LEU A 304 23.70 0.49 -4.12
N LYS A 305 24.29 -0.63 -3.74
CA LYS A 305 24.35 -1.18 -2.38
C LYS A 305 22.96 -1.17 -1.69
N ASP A 306 22.91 -0.67 -0.47
CA ASP A 306 21.68 -0.53 0.32
C ASP A 306 20.63 0.40 -0.30
N ARG A 307 20.99 1.18 -1.31
CA ARG A 307 20.05 2.05 -2.03
C ARG A 307 19.19 1.28 -3.04
N PHE A 308 19.53 0.04 -3.38
CA PHE A 308 18.75 -0.73 -4.34
C PHE A 308 17.69 -1.61 -3.67
N ARG A 309 16.54 -1.63 -4.27
CA ARG A 309 15.46 -2.60 -4.01
C ARG A 309 14.88 -3.06 -5.34
N SER A 310 14.28 -4.25 -5.35
CA SER A 310 13.42 -4.65 -6.46
C SER A 310 11.99 -4.82 -5.98
N VAL A 311 11.07 -4.40 -6.84
CA VAL A 311 9.63 -4.55 -6.65
C VAL A 311 9.13 -5.50 -7.71
N LYS A 312 8.62 -6.66 -7.31
CA LYS A 312 8.09 -7.68 -8.22
C LYS A 312 6.57 -7.73 -8.13
N LEU A 313 5.89 -7.62 -9.26
CA LEU A 313 4.48 -7.97 -9.37
C LEU A 313 4.36 -9.49 -9.47
N VAL A 314 4.14 -10.15 -8.33
CA VAL A 314 4.11 -11.62 -8.22
C VAL A 314 2.82 -12.19 -8.78
N LYS A 315 1.71 -11.46 -8.63
CA LYS A 315 0.38 -11.84 -9.13
C LYS A 315 -0.35 -10.61 -9.66
N SER A 316 -1.02 -10.76 -10.78
CA SER A 316 -2.01 -9.85 -11.34
C SER A 316 -3.22 -10.66 -11.81
N ARG A 317 -4.45 -10.26 -11.43
CA ARG A 317 -5.66 -10.91 -11.95
C ARG A 317 -5.99 -10.46 -13.36
N ASP A 318 -5.72 -9.18 -13.65
CA ASP A 318 -6.23 -8.52 -14.85
C ASP A 318 -5.14 -8.26 -15.89
N GLY A 319 -3.93 -8.81 -15.68
CA GLY A 319 -2.82 -8.53 -16.58
C GLY A 319 -1.61 -9.44 -16.39
N VAL A 320 -0.48 -8.96 -16.87
CA VAL A 320 0.80 -9.68 -16.80
C VAL A 320 1.34 -9.69 -15.38
N ALA A 321 1.84 -10.83 -14.93
CA ALA A 321 2.56 -11.01 -13.67
C ALA A 321 4.06 -11.27 -13.94
N ASP A 322 4.83 -11.51 -12.87
CA ASP A 322 6.29 -11.76 -12.88
C ASP A 322 7.15 -10.61 -13.42
N ILE A 323 6.61 -9.38 -13.37
CA ILE A 323 7.31 -8.15 -13.73
C ILE A 323 8.13 -7.66 -12.55
N VAL A 324 9.38 -7.29 -12.83
CA VAL A 324 10.29 -6.72 -11.81
C VAL A 324 10.70 -5.31 -12.21
N VAL A 325 10.54 -4.37 -11.29
CA VAL A 325 10.94 -2.98 -11.42
C VAL A 325 12.05 -2.69 -10.40
N GLY A 326 13.18 -2.14 -10.86
CA GLY A 326 14.24 -1.66 -9.98
C GLY A 326 13.86 -0.34 -9.33
N MET A 327 14.19 -0.20 -8.04
CA MET A 327 13.88 0.98 -7.25
C MET A 327 15.10 1.44 -6.47
N GLY A 328 15.30 2.75 -6.41
CA GLY A 328 16.14 3.39 -5.40
C GLY A 328 15.38 3.54 -4.09
N PHE A 329 15.99 3.17 -2.98
CA PHE A 329 15.42 3.30 -1.64
C PHE A 329 16.31 4.14 -0.73
N ILE A 330 15.74 5.18 -0.15
CA ILE A 330 16.42 6.08 0.78
C ILE A 330 15.90 5.74 2.19
N GLY A 331 16.64 4.89 2.90
CA GLY A 331 16.22 4.33 4.18
C GLY A 331 16.03 5.37 5.28
N GLU A 332 16.79 6.48 5.24
CA GLU A 332 16.77 7.58 6.21
C GLU A 332 15.38 8.21 6.34
N ASN A 333 14.69 8.42 5.23
CA ASN A 333 13.35 9.03 5.20
C ASN A 333 12.27 8.14 4.58
N GLY A 334 12.62 6.92 4.14
CA GLY A 334 11.69 5.98 3.53
C GLY A 334 11.24 6.36 2.12
N SER A 335 12.00 7.19 1.40
CA SER A 335 11.68 7.56 0.02
C SER A 335 12.03 6.46 -0.96
N TRP A 336 11.20 6.32 -1.99
CA TRP A 336 11.37 5.39 -3.10
C TRP A 336 11.43 6.14 -4.42
N LEU A 337 12.35 5.73 -5.29
CA LEU A 337 12.58 6.32 -6.61
C LEU A 337 12.54 5.19 -7.64
N GLU A 338 11.72 5.30 -8.67
CA GLU A 338 11.69 4.32 -9.75
C GLU A 338 12.93 4.48 -10.63
N LEU A 339 13.66 3.37 -10.85
CA LEU A 339 14.86 3.37 -11.67
C LEU A 339 14.53 3.02 -13.13
N PRO A 340 15.35 3.48 -14.10
CA PRO A 340 15.34 2.95 -15.46
C PRO A 340 15.53 1.42 -15.45
N PRO A 341 15.11 0.68 -16.50
CA PRO A 341 15.53 -0.71 -16.67
C PRO A 341 17.04 -0.84 -16.56
N GLY A 342 17.53 -1.95 -15.99
CA GLY A 342 18.98 -2.11 -15.74
C GLY A 342 19.86 -1.84 -16.97
N LYS A 343 19.39 -2.24 -18.16
CA LYS A 343 20.09 -1.97 -19.45
C LYS A 343 20.11 -0.48 -19.85
N GLU A 344 19.21 0.32 -19.31
CA GLU A 344 19.09 1.76 -19.60
C GLU A 344 19.70 2.62 -18.47
N MET A 345 20.29 1.99 -17.45
CA MET A 345 20.97 2.70 -16.37
C MET A 345 22.22 3.40 -16.90
N THR A 346 22.26 4.72 -16.75
CA THR A 346 23.41 5.55 -17.15
C THR A 346 24.35 5.82 -15.97
N GLU A 347 25.60 6.21 -16.27
CA GLU A 347 26.57 6.67 -15.26
C GLU A 347 26.02 7.82 -14.40
N GLU A 348 25.24 8.71 -15.00
CA GLU A 348 24.58 9.82 -14.30
C GLU A 348 23.57 9.31 -13.28
N THR A 349 22.75 8.31 -13.66
CA THR A 349 21.75 7.70 -12.77
C THR A 349 22.41 7.01 -11.58
N TYR A 350 23.47 6.21 -11.83
CA TYR A 350 24.23 5.59 -10.75
C TYR A 350 24.82 6.65 -9.81
N THR A 351 25.50 7.66 -10.37
CA THR A 351 26.12 8.73 -9.60
C THR A 351 25.09 9.54 -8.79
N MET A 352 23.91 9.78 -9.35
CA MET A 352 22.80 10.46 -8.64
C MET A 352 22.41 9.69 -7.37
N ILE A 353 22.22 8.36 -7.49
CA ILE A 353 21.83 7.52 -6.35
C ILE A 353 22.95 7.43 -5.30
N GLU A 354 24.21 7.25 -5.75
CA GLU A 354 25.39 7.19 -4.89
C GLU A 354 25.60 8.46 -4.08
N LYS A 355 25.31 9.62 -4.67
CA LYS A 355 25.47 10.94 -4.05
C LYS A 355 24.35 11.32 -3.06
N ILE A 356 23.26 10.54 -2.98
CA ILE A 356 22.24 10.78 -1.97
C ILE A 356 22.83 10.49 -0.58
N LYS A 357 23.28 11.54 0.10
CA LYS A 357 23.84 11.49 1.45
C LYS A 357 23.06 12.41 2.37
N LYS A 358 23.06 12.06 3.65
CA LYS A 358 22.57 12.97 4.70
C LYS A 358 23.56 14.13 4.84
N ASN A 359 23.08 15.35 4.76
CA ASN A 359 23.85 16.57 5.03
C ASN A 359 24.20 16.68 6.52
#